data_3d9bd7559210e83bf0298d341c1bd59a
#
_entry.id   3d9bd7559210e83bf0298d341c1bd59a
#
_cell.length_a   1.000
_cell.length_b   1.000
_cell.length_c   1.000
_cell.angle_alpha   90.00
_cell.angle_beta   90.00
_cell.angle_gamma   90.00
#
_symmetry.space_group_name_H-M   'P 1'
#
loop_
_entity.id
_entity.type
_entity.pdbx_description
1 polymer ?
#
loop_
_entity_poly.entity_id
_entity_poly.type
_entity_poly.pdbx_seq_one_letter_code
_entity_poly.pdbx_strand_id
1 'polypeptide(L)'
;MIDWKKIKKIDAHIHLMPPDVIEANKENGGNFIDFGDVRDYLEIMDKYNIESAFIMPFNDPYMLSMDFNVCTVHNNLFDMCGKAKNRLFCFADIDIRNDLERTIQILEDVVKREEVLGLKIHATNTAYPIDGMYYDEVFKWANKNNILVEIHSYPRIHLMDDVCSPARIKNV
;
A
#
# COMPACT_ATOMS: atom_id res chain seq x y z
N MET A 1 -3.10 -28.08 22.63
CA MET A 1 -3.27 -26.65 22.26
C MET A 1 -2.15 -26.29 21.28
N ILE A 2 -2.48 -25.70 20.14
CA ILE A 2 -1.48 -25.32 19.12
C ILE A 2 -0.70 -24.12 19.65
N ASP A 3 0.62 -24.22 19.67
CA ASP A 3 1.49 -23.08 20.00
C ASP A 3 1.65 -22.21 18.72
N TRP A 4 0.77 -21.23 18.59
CA TRP A 4 0.74 -20.34 17.43
C TRP A 4 2.03 -19.54 17.22
N LYS A 5 2.86 -19.35 18.27
CA LYS A 5 4.15 -18.66 18.16
C LYS A 5 5.18 -19.46 17.36
N LYS A 6 5.03 -20.79 17.32
CA LYS A 6 5.92 -21.68 16.57
C LYS A 6 5.51 -21.89 15.12
N ILE A 7 4.30 -21.45 14.75
CA ILE A 7 3.83 -21.57 13.38
C ILE A 7 4.46 -20.44 12.55
N LYS A 8 5.05 -20.77 11.42
CA LYS A 8 5.48 -19.78 10.42
C LYS A 8 4.28 -19.04 9.86
N LYS A 9 4.40 -17.72 9.73
CA LYS A 9 3.32 -16.84 9.29
C LYS A 9 3.80 -15.90 8.20
N ILE A 10 2.85 -15.41 7.45
CA ILE A 10 3.00 -14.26 6.57
C ILE A 10 2.06 -13.16 7.11
N ASP A 11 2.60 -11.98 7.28
CA ASP A 11 1.78 -10.80 7.56
C ASP A 11 1.42 -10.15 6.23
N ALA A 12 0.18 -10.34 5.82
CA ALA A 12 -0.26 -9.96 4.48
C ALA A 12 -0.60 -8.47 4.32
N HIS A 13 -0.58 -7.68 5.41
CA HIS A 13 -0.96 -6.28 5.33
C HIS A 13 -0.40 -5.47 6.50
N ILE A 14 0.65 -4.72 6.23
CA ILE A 14 1.22 -3.78 7.19
C ILE A 14 1.42 -2.42 6.56
N HIS A 15 1.48 -1.41 7.40
CA HIS A 15 1.94 -0.08 7.04
C HIS A 15 3.20 0.25 7.83
N LEU A 16 4.30 0.52 7.13
CA LEU A 16 5.53 1.08 7.70
C LEU A 16 5.72 2.47 7.12
N MET A 17 6.10 3.40 7.97
CA MET A 17 6.30 4.78 7.55
C MET A 17 7.78 5.10 7.45
N PRO A 18 8.20 5.88 6.45
CA PRO A 18 9.50 6.50 6.45
C PRO A 18 9.70 7.38 7.68
N PRO A 19 10.92 7.47 8.26
CA PRO A 19 11.17 8.25 9.47
C PRO A 19 10.78 9.73 9.36
N ASP A 20 10.99 10.34 8.21
CA ASP A 20 10.62 11.73 7.92
C ASP A 20 9.09 11.94 7.97
N VAL A 21 8.32 10.98 7.47
CA VAL A 21 6.84 11.01 7.56
C VAL A 21 6.39 10.86 9.00
N ILE A 22 7.03 9.99 9.79
CA ILE A 22 6.73 9.84 11.22
C ILE A 22 7.00 11.15 11.97
N GLU A 23 8.13 11.79 11.70
CA GLU A 23 8.51 13.02 12.35
C GLU A 23 7.58 14.18 12.00
N ALA A 24 7.30 14.38 10.73
CA ALA A 24 6.34 15.37 10.27
C ALA A 24 4.94 15.17 10.87
N ASN A 25 4.51 13.93 11.05
CA ASN A 25 3.23 13.63 11.68
C ASN A 25 3.23 13.98 13.18
N LYS A 26 4.31 13.71 13.91
CA LYS A 26 4.46 14.10 15.30
C LYS A 26 4.37 15.62 15.49
N GLU A 27 5.06 16.38 14.65
CA GLU A 27 5.03 17.85 14.66
C GLU A 27 3.63 18.43 14.42
N ASN A 28 2.82 17.75 13.62
CA ASN A 28 1.45 18.16 13.33
C ASN A 28 0.40 17.60 14.31
N GLY A 29 0.82 16.97 15.41
CA GLY A 29 -0.08 16.44 16.44
C GLY A 29 -0.87 15.21 16.01
N GLY A 30 -0.43 14.51 14.97
CA GLY A 30 -1.05 13.29 14.48
C GLY A 30 -0.86 12.09 15.42
N ASN A 31 -1.87 11.23 15.49
CA ASN A 31 -1.88 10.04 16.36
C ASN A 31 -1.54 8.73 15.64
N PHE A 32 -1.08 8.76 14.40
CA PHE A 32 -0.70 7.55 13.65
C PHE A 32 0.71 7.05 14.00
N ILE A 33 1.08 7.17 15.21
CA ILE A 33 2.43 7.39 15.71
C ILE A 33 3.16 6.08 15.92
N ASP A 34 2.47 4.99 15.99
CA ASP A 34 3.06 3.72 16.42
C ASP A 34 3.36 2.77 15.26
N PHE A 35 3.43 3.30 14.05
CA PHE A 35 4.05 2.57 12.96
C PHE A 35 5.56 2.66 13.18
N GLY A 36 6.13 1.62 13.78
CA GLY A 36 7.56 1.49 13.97
C GLY A 36 8.32 1.58 12.65
N ASP A 37 9.61 1.83 12.75
CA ASP A 37 10.48 1.69 11.58
C ASP A 37 10.65 0.20 11.20
N VAL A 38 11.34 -0.06 10.10
CA VAL A 38 11.62 -1.42 9.63
C VAL A 38 12.32 -2.26 10.67
N ARG A 39 13.24 -1.70 11.46
CA ARG A 39 13.99 -2.43 12.47
C ARG A 39 13.08 -2.93 13.59
N ASP A 40 12.22 -2.06 14.10
CA ASP A 40 11.27 -2.41 15.15
C ASP A 40 10.31 -3.52 14.67
N TYR A 41 9.90 -3.44 13.43
CA TYR A 41 9.02 -4.45 12.85
C TYR A 41 9.73 -5.79 12.62
N LEU A 42 11.01 -5.79 12.25
CA LEU A 42 11.79 -7.04 12.13
C LEU A 42 11.92 -7.75 13.47
N GLU A 43 12.06 -7.02 14.59
CA GLU A 43 12.06 -7.61 15.93
C GLU A 43 10.69 -8.28 16.25
N ILE A 44 9.59 -7.66 15.81
CA ILE A 44 8.25 -8.24 15.94
C ILE A 44 8.13 -9.52 15.08
N MET A 45 8.63 -9.48 13.85
CA MET A 45 8.63 -10.64 12.97
C MET A 45 9.38 -11.81 13.58
N ASP A 46 10.56 -11.58 14.13
CA ASP A 46 11.38 -12.61 14.80
C ASP A 46 10.67 -13.18 16.04
N LYS A 47 10.13 -12.29 16.88
CA LYS A 47 9.40 -12.66 18.11
C LYS A 47 8.19 -13.55 17.84
N TYR A 48 7.49 -13.31 16.74
CA TYR A 48 6.22 -13.98 16.43
C TYR A 48 6.31 -15.00 15.30
N ASN A 49 7.52 -15.31 14.84
CA ASN A 49 7.79 -16.24 13.74
C ASN A 49 7.05 -15.85 12.45
N ILE A 50 7.10 -14.55 12.11
CA ILE A 50 6.61 -14.02 10.84
C ILE A 50 7.75 -14.13 9.83
N GLU A 51 7.56 -14.95 8.82
CA GLU A 51 8.58 -15.25 7.81
C GLU A 51 8.69 -14.11 6.78
N SER A 52 7.55 -13.60 6.35
CA SER A 52 7.45 -12.50 5.38
C SER A 52 6.33 -11.54 5.75
N ALA A 53 6.46 -10.28 5.32
CA ALA A 53 5.42 -9.28 5.47
C ALA A 53 5.27 -8.42 4.22
N PHE A 54 4.05 -7.94 3.97
CA PHE A 54 3.69 -7.16 2.79
C PHE A 54 3.36 -5.73 3.20
N ILE A 55 4.21 -4.80 2.78
CA ILE A 55 4.06 -3.38 3.09
C ILE A 55 3.10 -2.75 2.09
N MET A 56 1.99 -2.23 2.60
CA MET A 56 1.06 -1.44 1.82
C MET A 56 1.53 0.01 1.75
N PRO A 57 1.41 0.67 0.59
CA PRO A 57 1.68 2.09 0.50
C PRO A 57 0.74 2.86 1.42
N PHE A 58 1.25 3.94 1.97
CA PHE A 58 0.45 4.88 2.72
C PHE A 58 0.41 6.20 1.96
N ASN A 59 -0.72 6.49 1.37
CA ASN A 59 -0.94 7.67 0.53
C ASN A 59 -2.08 8.55 1.04
N ASP A 60 -2.22 8.67 2.36
CA ASP A 60 -3.21 9.60 2.90
C ASP A 60 -2.82 11.03 2.52
N PRO A 61 -3.61 11.73 1.69
CA PRO A 61 -3.30 13.08 1.23
C PRO A 61 -3.25 14.11 2.38
N TYR A 62 -3.77 13.78 3.55
CA TYR A 62 -3.65 14.62 4.75
C TYR A 62 -2.34 14.45 5.51
N MET A 63 -1.65 13.34 5.26
CA MET A 63 -0.35 13.05 5.90
C MET A 63 0.81 13.28 4.95
N LEU A 64 0.58 13.21 3.67
CA LEU A 64 1.57 13.52 2.65
C LEU A 64 1.39 14.99 2.28
N SER A 65 2.47 15.74 2.26
CA SER A 65 2.45 17.14 1.85
C SER A 65 1.81 17.30 0.48
N MET A 66 1.43 18.54 0.13
CA MET A 66 0.87 18.87 -1.18
C MET A 66 1.73 18.40 -2.36
N ASP A 67 2.98 18.07 -2.10
CA ASP A 67 3.98 17.57 -3.06
C ASP A 67 3.98 16.03 -3.19
N PHE A 68 2.89 15.35 -2.80
CA PHE A 68 2.77 13.92 -2.97
C PHE A 68 3.14 13.48 -4.39
N ASN A 69 4.11 12.58 -4.46
CA ASN A 69 4.56 11.97 -5.70
C ASN A 69 4.61 10.45 -5.53
N VAL A 70 3.86 9.74 -6.34
CA VAL A 70 3.81 8.27 -6.28
C VAL A 70 5.17 7.61 -6.45
N CYS A 71 6.07 8.21 -7.22
CA CYS A 71 7.44 7.69 -7.37
C CYS A 71 8.24 7.80 -6.06
N THR A 72 8.00 8.84 -5.25
CA THR A 72 8.61 8.96 -3.91
C THR A 72 8.08 7.88 -2.98
N VAL A 73 6.78 7.60 -3.01
CA VAL A 73 6.18 6.49 -2.25
C VAL A 73 6.81 5.16 -2.64
N HIS A 74 6.96 4.90 -3.94
CA HIS A 74 7.61 3.68 -4.41
C HIS A 74 9.07 3.57 -3.94
N ASN A 75 9.85 4.65 -4.06
CA ASN A 75 11.23 4.64 -3.59
C ASN A 75 11.34 4.35 -2.09
N ASN A 76 10.46 4.94 -1.27
CA ASN A 76 10.40 4.65 0.16
C ASN A 76 10.09 3.17 0.44
N LEU A 77 9.14 2.59 -0.30
CA LEU A 77 8.81 1.16 -0.20
C LEU A 77 10.02 0.28 -0.56
N PHE A 78 10.72 0.60 -1.65
CA PHE A 78 11.90 -0.14 -2.09
C PHE A 78 13.03 -0.06 -1.06
N ASP A 79 13.26 1.12 -0.49
CA ASP A 79 14.25 1.30 0.58
C ASP A 79 13.93 0.48 1.82
N MET A 80 12.65 0.42 2.20
CA MET A 80 12.20 -0.41 3.32
C MET A 80 12.38 -1.91 3.02
N CYS A 81 11.97 -2.37 1.84
CA CYS A 81 12.17 -3.77 1.43
C CYS A 81 13.64 -4.13 1.34
N GLY A 82 14.48 -3.21 0.87
CA GLY A 82 15.94 -3.39 0.75
C GLY A 82 16.64 -3.63 2.08
N LYS A 83 16.08 -3.17 3.21
CA LYS A 83 16.62 -3.39 4.57
C LYS A 83 16.45 -4.84 5.06
N ALA A 84 15.52 -5.59 4.47
CA ALA A 84 15.24 -6.98 4.85
C ALA A 84 14.84 -7.81 3.62
N LYS A 85 15.77 -7.97 2.69
CA LYS A 85 15.57 -8.77 1.45
C LYS A 85 15.00 -10.15 1.77
N ASN A 86 14.07 -10.59 0.95
CA ASN A 86 13.36 -11.88 1.07
C ASN A 86 12.44 -12.00 2.32
N ARG A 87 12.27 -10.92 3.09
CA ARG A 87 11.34 -10.90 4.22
C ARG A 87 10.28 -9.80 4.06
N LEU A 88 10.64 -8.67 3.50
CA LEU A 88 9.73 -7.57 3.23
C LEU A 88 9.49 -7.44 1.74
N PHE A 89 8.23 -7.39 1.40
CA PHE A 89 7.73 -7.15 0.06
C PHE A 89 6.74 -5.99 0.10
N CYS A 90 6.42 -5.39 -1.04
CA CYS A 90 5.49 -4.27 -1.07
C CYS A 90 4.48 -4.38 -2.20
N PHE A 91 3.45 -3.56 -2.11
CA PHE A 91 2.50 -3.30 -3.18
C PHE A 91 2.75 -1.91 -3.76
N ALA A 92 2.67 -1.79 -5.07
CA ALA A 92 2.74 -0.49 -5.73
C ALA A 92 1.49 0.33 -5.45
N ASP A 93 1.60 1.63 -5.60
CA ASP A 93 0.49 2.60 -5.49
C ASP A 93 0.21 3.26 -6.83
N ILE A 94 -0.91 3.95 -6.93
CA ILE A 94 -1.25 4.78 -8.08
C ILE A 94 -1.65 6.19 -7.64
N ASP A 95 -1.40 7.14 -8.52
CA ASP A 95 -1.88 8.51 -8.38
C ASP A 95 -2.82 8.83 -9.54
N ILE A 96 -4.12 8.87 -9.27
CA ILE A 96 -5.14 9.12 -10.29
C ILE A 96 -5.11 10.54 -10.87
N ARG A 97 -4.28 11.45 -10.33
CA ARG A 97 -4.04 12.78 -10.91
C ARG A 97 -3.16 12.68 -12.16
N ASN A 98 -2.39 11.61 -12.29
CA ASN A 98 -1.72 11.28 -13.54
C ASN A 98 -2.74 10.82 -14.57
N ASP A 99 -2.48 11.12 -15.84
CA ASP A 99 -3.20 10.44 -16.90
C ASP A 99 -2.95 8.93 -16.88
N LEU A 100 -3.81 8.19 -17.54
CA LEU A 100 -3.76 6.73 -17.53
C LEU A 100 -2.48 6.18 -18.17
N GLU A 101 -2.02 6.80 -19.26
CA GLU A 101 -0.80 6.37 -19.94
C GLU A 101 0.43 6.47 -19.02
N ARG A 102 0.55 7.61 -18.33
CA ARG A 102 1.62 7.83 -17.35
C ARG A 102 1.53 6.85 -16.17
N THR A 103 0.33 6.58 -15.69
CA THR A 103 0.11 5.61 -14.61
C THR A 103 0.56 4.22 -15.03
N ILE A 104 0.13 3.73 -16.19
CA ILE A 104 0.52 2.43 -16.70
C ILE A 104 2.03 2.35 -16.89
N GLN A 105 2.66 3.38 -17.44
CA GLN A 105 4.12 3.42 -17.61
C GLN A 105 4.87 3.28 -16.28
N ILE A 106 4.42 3.99 -15.24
CA ILE A 106 5.02 3.87 -13.89
C ILE A 106 4.83 2.43 -13.36
N LEU A 107 3.64 1.88 -13.49
CA LEU A 107 3.36 0.53 -13.02
C LEU A 107 4.19 -0.52 -13.75
N GLU A 108 4.35 -0.42 -15.07
CA GLU A 108 5.18 -1.33 -15.87
C GLU A 108 6.65 -1.35 -15.42
N ASP A 109 7.16 -0.23 -14.91
CA ASP A 109 8.53 -0.18 -14.39
C ASP A 109 8.62 -0.74 -12.98
N VAL A 110 7.64 -0.43 -12.14
CA VAL A 110 7.63 -0.80 -10.72
C VAL A 110 7.44 -2.31 -10.54
N VAL A 111 6.52 -2.94 -11.28
CA VAL A 111 6.19 -4.37 -11.12
C VAL A 111 7.28 -5.31 -11.66
N LYS A 112 8.33 -4.79 -12.30
CA LYS A 112 9.52 -5.58 -12.68
C LYS A 112 10.43 -5.90 -11.49
N ARG A 113 10.24 -5.23 -10.37
CA ARG A 113 11.07 -5.39 -9.18
C ARG A 113 10.61 -6.62 -8.40
N GLU A 114 11.56 -7.42 -7.93
CA GLU A 114 11.29 -8.69 -7.23
C GLU A 114 10.56 -8.51 -5.90
N GLU A 115 10.73 -7.35 -5.25
CA GLU A 115 10.05 -7.01 -4.00
C GLU A 115 8.61 -6.54 -4.19
N VAL A 116 8.15 -6.25 -5.41
CA VAL A 116 6.79 -5.77 -5.69
C VAL A 116 5.89 -6.94 -6.03
N LEU A 117 4.92 -7.22 -5.15
CA LEU A 117 4.00 -8.35 -5.31
C LEU A 117 2.75 -8.00 -6.12
N GLY A 118 2.39 -6.73 -6.19
CA GLY A 118 1.16 -6.31 -6.83
C GLY A 118 0.88 -4.83 -6.68
N LEU A 119 -0.37 -4.47 -6.82
CA LEU A 119 -0.91 -3.12 -6.78
C LEU A 119 -1.88 -2.96 -5.61
N LYS A 120 -1.73 -1.91 -4.82
CA LYS A 120 -2.71 -1.48 -3.82
C LYS A 120 -3.56 -0.35 -4.35
N ILE A 121 -4.86 -0.47 -4.26
CA ILE A 121 -5.81 0.59 -4.61
C ILE A 121 -6.58 1.03 -3.37
N HIS A 122 -6.61 2.34 -3.14
CA HIS A 122 -7.34 2.96 -2.05
C HIS A 122 -8.27 4.06 -2.57
N ALA A 123 -9.40 3.67 -3.15
CA ALA A 123 -10.33 4.57 -3.83
C ALA A 123 -10.89 5.68 -2.92
N THR A 124 -11.03 5.45 -1.60
CA THR A 124 -11.49 6.49 -0.67
C THR A 124 -10.53 7.67 -0.54
N ASN A 125 -9.23 7.47 -0.76
CA ASN A 125 -8.26 8.56 -0.71
C ASN A 125 -8.35 9.48 -1.93
N THR A 126 -8.88 8.97 -3.03
CA THR A 126 -9.00 9.69 -4.29
C THR A 126 -10.40 10.24 -4.52
N ALA A 127 -11.39 9.80 -3.73
CA ALA A 127 -12.82 10.09 -3.92
C ALA A 127 -13.34 9.70 -5.33
N TYR A 128 -12.65 8.78 -6.01
CA TYR A 128 -13.03 8.28 -7.32
C TYR A 128 -13.59 6.85 -7.21
N PRO A 129 -14.75 6.56 -7.80
CA PRO A 129 -15.36 5.23 -7.70
C PRO A 129 -14.46 4.12 -8.22
N ILE A 130 -14.34 3.02 -7.45
CA ILE A 130 -13.51 1.87 -7.82
C ILE A 130 -13.95 1.21 -9.13
N ASP A 131 -15.24 1.26 -9.45
CA ASP A 131 -15.84 0.81 -10.71
C ASP A 131 -15.90 1.91 -11.79
N GLY A 132 -15.13 2.97 -11.63
CA GLY A 132 -15.03 4.05 -12.62
C GLY A 132 -14.01 3.74 -13.72
N MET A 133 -14.17 4.41 -14.87
CA MET A 133 -13.40 4.17 -16.11
C MET A 133 -11.87 4.14 -15.89
N TYR A 134 -11.34 4.98 -15.00
CA TYR A 134 -9.90 5.02 -14.75
C TYR A 134 -9.40 3.70 -14.13
N TYR A 135 -10.08 3.22 -13.10
CA TYR A 135 -9.72 1.97 -12.46
C TYR A 135 -10.00 0.75 -13.35
N ASP A 136 -11.07 0.80 -14.15
CA ASP A 136 -11.37 -0.27 -15.11
C ASP A 136 -10.18 -0.53 -16.07
N GLU A 137 -9.56 0.51 -16.60
CA GLU A 137 -8.37 0.36 -17.44
C GLU A 137 -7.14 -0.14 -16.67
N VAL A 138 -6.98 0.29 -15.41
CA VAL A 138 -5.92 -0.25 -14.53
C VAL A 138 -6.15 -1.73 -14.24
N PHE A 139 -7.39 -2.15 -13.97
CA PHE A 139 -7.73 -3.57 -13.76
C PHE A 139 -7.52 -4.42 -15.02
N LYS A 140 -7.89 -3.91 -16.20
CA LYS A 140 -7.62 -4.58 -17.48
C LYS A 140 -6.12 -4.80 -17.68
N TRP A 141 -5.32 -3.78 -17.38
CA TRP A 141 -3.87 -3.89 -17.45
C TRP A 141 -3.33 -4.91 -16.42
N ALA A 142 -3.79 -4.84 -15.18
CA ALA A 142 -3.38 -5.77 -14.13
C ALA A 142 -3.73 -7.22 -14.48
N ASN A 143 -4.95 -7.47 -14.96
CA ASN A 143 -5.39 -8.79 -15.41
C ASN A 143 -4.55 -9.32 -16.59
N LYS A 144 -4.29 -8.48 -17.59
CA LYS A 144 -3.45 -8.85 -18.74
C LYS A 144 -2.03 -9.26 -18.33
N ASN A 145 -1.50 -8.64 -17.29
CA ASN A 145 -0.13 -8.85 -16.81
C ASN A 145 -0.04 -9.80 -15.60
N ASN A 146 -1.16 -10.41 -15.16
CA ASN A 146 -1.26 -11.27 -13.99
C ASN A 146 -0.77 -10.59 -12.70
N ILE A 147 -1.08 -9.31 -12.54
CA ILE A 147 -0.73 -8.52 -11.35
C ILE A 147 -1.80 -8.70 -10.28
N LEU A 148 -1.38 -9.07 -9.07
CA LEU A 148 -2.26 -9.12 -7.91
C LEU A 148 -2.72 -7.71 -7.55
N VAL A 149 -4.01 -7.54 -7.25
CA VAL A 149 -4.55 -6.25 -6.81
C VAL A 149 -5.20 -6.41 -5.44
N GLU A 150 -4.77 -5.58 -4.50
CA GLU A 150 -5.39 -5.44 -3.20
C GLU A 150 -6.21 -4.15 -3.15
N ILE A 151 -7.49 -4.25 -2.79
CA ILE A 151 -8.42 -3.12 -2.76
C ILE A 151 -8.82 -2.82 -1.31
N HIS A 152 -8.69 -1.55 -0.92
CA HIS A 152 -9.30 -1.07 0.31
C HIS A 152 -10.83 -0.99 0.16
N SER A 153 -11.56 -1.63 1.07
CA SER A 153 -13.02 -1.77 0.96
C SER A 153 -13.81 -1.07 2.07
N TYR A 154 -13.20 -0.10 2.75
CA TYR A 154 -13.83 0.59 3.87
C TYR A 154 -14.24 2.03 3.48
N PRO A 155 -15.51 2.43 3.68
CA PRO A 155 -15.92 3.81 3.46
C PRO A 155 -15.31 4.71 4.55
N ARG A 156 -14.88 5.91 4.18
CA ARG A 156 -14.56 6.94 5.19
C ARG A 156 -15.81 7.28 5.99
N ILE A 157 -15.72 7.16 7.31
CA ILE A 157 -16.85 7.39 8.24
C ILE A 157 -17.49 8.78 8.07
N HIS A 158 -16.71 9.77 7.61
CA HIS A 158 -17.14 11.16 7.48
C HIS A 158 -17.56 11.57 6.07
N LEU A 159 -17.26 10.74 5.07
CA LEU A 159 -17.69 10.96 3.70
C LEU A 159 -18.65 9.81 3.38
N MET A 160 -19.91 10.12 3.16
CA MET A 160 -20.94 9.16 2.71
C MET A 160 -20.65 8.67 1.27
N ASP A 161 -19.37 8.67 0.88
CA ASP A 161 -18.93 8.33 -0.46
C ASP A 161 -18.77 6.82 -0.56
N ASP A 162 -19.74 6.21 -1.18
CA ASP A 162 -19.71 4.80 -1.56
C ASP A 162 -18.79 4.60 -2.79
N VAL A 163 -17.49 4.90 -2.63
CA VAL A 163 -16.55 4.79 -3.74
C VAL A 163 -15.86 3.42 -3.84
N CYS A 164 -15.83 2.65 -2.74
CA CYS A 164 -15.18 1.33 -2.70
C CYS A 164 -15.92 0.33 -1.81
N SER A 165 -17.26 0.39 -1.78
CA SER A 165 -18.06 -0.61 -1.09
C SER A 165 -17.91 -1.99 -1.72
N PRO A 166 -18.19 -3.07 -0.99
CA PRO A 166 -18.22 -4.42 -1.54
C PRO A 166 -19.15 -4.57 -2.76
N ALA A 167 -20.21 -3.75 -2.81
CA ALA A 167 -21.13 -3.74 -3.96
C ALA A 167 -20.46 -3.19 -5.23
N ARG A 168 -19.64 -2.14 -5.12
CA ARG A 168 -18.87 -1.59 -6.24
C ARG A 168 -17.70 -2.49 -6.64
N ILE A 169 -17.00 -3.07 -5.66
CA ILE A 169 -15.89 -4.00 -5.92
C ILE A 169 -16.37 -5.23 -6.71
N LYS A 170 -17.63 -5.58 -6.59
CA LYS A 170 -18.24 -6.66 -7.37
C LYS A 170 -18.38 -6.37 -8.87
N ASN A 171 -18.28 -5.10 -9.26
CA ASN A 171 -18.45 -4.66 -10.64
C ASN A 171 -17.12 -4.63 -11.42
N VAL A 172 -16.00 -4.88 -10.74
CA VAL A 172 -14.65 -4.85 -11.32
C VAL A 172 -14.06 -6.23 -11.55
#